data_a225cc41caaa179d427444ebfadcce7c
#
_entry.id   a225cc41caaa179d427444ebfadcce7c
#
_cell.length_a   1.000
_cell.length_b   1.000
_cell.length_c   1.000
_cell.angle_alpha   90.00
_cell.angle_beta   90.00
_cell.angle_gamma   90.00
#
_symmetry.space_group_name_H-M   'P 1'
#
loop_
_entity.id
_entity.type
_entity.pdbx_description
1 polymer ?
#
loop_
_entity_poly.entity_id
_entity_poly.type
_entity_poly.pdbx_seq_one_letter_code
_entity_poly.pdbx_strand_id
1 'polypeptide(L)'
;MTTSLHNGWVIPEWTLSDRLRKAREVADMTQTEIAEVLELTRRTIGSYESGERAPKRAVVAAWAMATAVPVEWLETGKTPSPDGEGVSVVRHQGLEPRTR
;
A
#
# COMPACT_ATOMS: atom_id res chain seq x y z
N MET A 1 -6.99 7.57 13.60
CA MET A 1 -6.59 6.16 13.46
C MET A 1 -7.73 5.25 13.87
N THR A 2 -7.93 4.22 13.12
CA THR A 2 -9.00 3.27 13.40
C THR A 2 -8.51 2.20 14.35
N THR A 3 -9.36 1.81 15.32
CA THR A 3 -9.02 0.73 16.23
C THR A 3 -10.17 -0.25 16.30
N SER A 4 -9.86 -1.46 16.74
CA SER A 4 -10.85 -2.51 16.91
C SER A 4 -10.77 -3.07 18.31
N LEU A 5 -11.89 -3.52 18.82
CA LEU A 5 -11.92 -4.20 20.12
C LEU A 5 -12.01 -5.71 19.87
N HIS A 6 -11.22 -6.46 20.62
CA HIS A 6 -11.23 -7.90 20.48
C HIS A 6 -10.96 -8.48 21.87
N ASN A 7 -11.98 -9.12 22.48
CA ASN A 7 -11.85 -9.68 23.81
C ASN A 7 -11.41 -8.63 24.83
N GLY A 8 -11.92 -7.44 24.70
CA GLY A 8 -11.56 -6.35 25.62
C GLY A 8 -10.25 -5.66 25.30
N TRP A 9 -9.56 -6.06 24.25
CA TRP A 9 -8.32 -5.44 23.85
C TRP A 9 -8.57 -4.47 22.70
N VAL A 10 -7.76 -3.42 22.64
CA VAL A 10 -7.83 -2.47 21.54
C VAL A 10 -6.69 -2.80 20.58
N ILE A 11 -7.03 -3.14 19.36
CA ILE A 11 -6.04 -3.49 18.36
C ILE A 11 -5.96 -2.36 17.35
N PRO A 12 -4.82 -1.64 17.30
CA PRO A 12 -4.67 -0.56 16.34
C PRO A 12 -4.68 -1.09 14.92
N GLU A 13 -5.28 -0.33 14.02
CA GLU A 13 -5.30 -0.70 12.61
C GLU A 13 -4.56 0.36 11.83
N TRP A 14 -3.91 -0.07 10.77
CA TRP A 14 -3.18 0.83 9.91
C TRP A 14 -4.14 1.61 9.04
N THR A 15 -3.94 2.91 8.98
CA THR A 15 -4.73 3.77 8.10
C THR A 15 -4.08 3.82 6.72
N LEU A 16 -4.78 4.46 5.78
CA LEU A 16 -4.20 4.68 4.45
C LEU A 16 -2.88 5.45 4.57
N SER A 17 -2.83 6.46 5.42
CA SER A 17 -1.61 7.24 5.61
C SER A 17 -0.45 6.36 6.06
N ASP A 18 -0.72 5.45 6.98
CA ASP A 18 0.31 4.53 7.47
C ASP A 18 0.78 3.62 6.35
N ARG A 19 -0.13 3.13 5.53
CA ARG A 19 0.23 2.22 4.46
C ARG A 19 1.03 2.93 3.36
N LEU A 20 0.67 4.17 3.06
CA LEU A 20 1.44 4.95 2.08
C LEU A 20 2.88 5.08 2.54
N ARG A 21 3.07 5.47 3.81
CA ARG A 21 4.42 5.62 4.32
C ARG A 21 5.16 4.29 4.34
N LYS A 22 4.48 3.24 4.76
CA LYS A 22 5.13 1.93 4.83
C LYS A 22 5.56 1.44 3.45
N ALA A 23 4.70 1.64 2.45
CA ALA A 23 5.05 1.23 1.09
C ALA A 23 6.30 1.97 0.61
N ARG A 24 6.37 3.27 0.90
CA ARG A 24 7.54 4.05 0.51
C ARG A 24 8.80 3.55 1.22
N GLU A 25 8.69 3.27 2.52
CA GLU A 25 9.84 2.81 3.29
C GLU A 25 10.33 1.46 2.82
N VAL A 26 9.40 0.55 2.53
CA VAL A 26 9.79 -0.77 2.04
C VAL A 26 10.46 -0.67 0.67
N ALA A 27 10.04 0.30 -0.14
CA ALA A 27 10.67 0.52 -1.44
C ALA A 27 11.99 1.29 -1.31
N ASP A 28 12.36 1.64 -0.06
CA ASP A 28 13.63 2.31 0.20
C ASP A 28 13.69 3.66 -0.48
N MET A 29 12.60 4.38 -0.48
CA MET A 29 12.52 5.71 -1.09
C MET A 29 12.32 6.77 -0.04
N THR A 30 12.95 7.93 -0.24
CA THR A 30 12.69 9.08 0.61
C THR A 30 11.42 9.78 0.15
N GLN A 31 10.91 10.69 0.98
CA GLN A 31 9.75 11.48 0.60
C GLN A 31 10.05 12.32 -0.65
N THR A 32 11.27 12.83 -0.75
CA THR A 32 11.65 13.60 -1.92
C THR A 32 11.67 12.74 -3.17
N GLU A 33 12.17 11.52 -3.04
CA GLU A 33 12.24 10.63 -4.20
C GLU A 33 10.87 10.26 -4.73
N ILE A 34 9.94 9.90 -3.86
CA ILE A 34 8.62 9.55 -4.35
C ILE A 34 7.88 10.78 -4.86
N ALA A 35 8.15 11.94 -4.26
CA ALA A 35 7.56 13.17 -4.76
C ALA A 35 7.98 13.42 -6.20
N GLU A 36 9.24 13.18 -6.51
CA GLU A 36 9.72 13.36 -7.87
C GLU A 36 9.06 12.38 -8.83
N VAL A 37 8.95 11.13 -8.42
CA VAL A 37 8.33 10.11 -9.27
C VAL A 37 6.87 10.45 -9.56
N LEU A 38 6.15 10.95 -8.56
CA LEU A 38 4.73 11.24 -8.71
C LEU A 38 4.49 12.66 -9.20
N GLU A 39 5.57 13.44 -9.38
CA GLU A 39 5.46 14.84 -9.84
C GLU A 39 4.65 15.65 -8.84
N LEU A 40 4.90 15.42 -7.57
CA LEU A 40 4.28 16.16 -6.49
C LEU A 40 5.38 16.80 -5.65
N THR A 41 5.00 17.69 -4.74
CA THR A 41 5.98 18.28 -3.85
C THR A 41 6.17 17.37 -2.64
N ARG A 42 7.34 17.48 -2.02
CA ARG A 42 7.60 16.73 -0.80
C ARG A 42 6.58 17.10 0.27
N ARG A 43 6.17 18.36 0.31
CA ARG A 43 5.17 18.79 1.28
C ARG A 43 3.85 18.03 1.10
N THR A 44 3.44 17.84 -0.15
CA THR A 44 2.22 17.08 -0.44
C THR A 44 2.36 15.64 0.02
N ILE A 45 3.52 15.03 -0.22
CA ILE A 45 3.78 13.68 0.25
C ILE A 45 3.65 13.63 1.78
N GLY A 46 4.26 14.59 2.46
CA GLY A 46 4.16 14.64 3.91
C GLY A 46 2.73 14.76 4.40
N SER A 47 1.92 15.57 3.72
CA SER A 47 0.51 15.73 4.10
C SER A 47 -0.26 14.43 3.96
N TYR A 48 0.03 13.66 2.92
CA TYR A 48 -0.64 12.37 2.72
C TYR A 48 -0.20 11.37 3.80
N GLU A 49 1.08 11.35 4.11
CA GLU A 49 1.60 10.38 5.08
C GLU A 49 1.23 10.72 6.51
N SER A 50 0.96 11.98 6.79
CA SER A 50 0.54 12.39 8.14
C SER A 50 -0.96 12.26 8.35
N GLY A 51 -1.72 12.05 7.27
CA GLY A 51 -3.17 12.00 7.36
C GLY A 51 -3.82 13.36 7.28
N GLU A 52 -3.04 14.42 7.08
CA GLU A 52 -3.60 15.75 6.97
C GLU A 52 -4.47 15.90 5.74
N ARG A 53 -4.08 15.24 4.65
CA ARG A 53 -4.83 15.25 3.41
C ARG A 53 -4.98 13.83 2.91
N ALA A 54 -6.12 13.55 2.26
CA ALA A 54 -6.35 12.25 1.66
C ALA A 54 -6.01 12.34 0.17
N PRO A 55 -5.15 11.46 -0.34
CA PRO A 55 -4.83 11.49 -1.75
C PRO A 55 -6.02 11.00 -2.58
N LYS A 56 -6.10 11.51 -3.81
CA LYS A 56 -7.11 11.03 -4.74
C LYS A 56 -6.71 9.63 -5.21
N ARG A 57 -7.70 8.93 -5.75
CA ARG A 57 -7.49 7.56 -6.16
C ARG A 57 -6.36 7.42 -7.16
N ALA A 58 -6.25 8.36 -8.10
CA ALA A 58 -5.17 8.31 -9.08
C ALA A 58 -3.80 8.40 -8.42
N VAL A 59 -3.69 9.19 -7.35
CA VAL A 59 -2.42 9.31 -6.63
C VAL A 59 -2.11 8.00 -5.92
N VAL A 60 -3.12 7.37 -5.31
CA VAL A 60 -2.91 6.09 -4.64
C VAL A 60 -2.44 5.04 -5.64
N ALA A 61 -3.05 5.00 -6.82
CA ALA A 61 -2.64 4.05 -7.85
C ALA A 61 -1.20 4.29 -8.30
N ALA A 62 -0.82 5.56 -8.49
CA ALA A 62 0.54 5.87 -8.89
C ALA A 62 1.54 5.54 -7.79
N TRP A 63 1.14 5.73 -6.54
CA TRP A 63 1.98 5.39 -5.39
C TRP A 63 2.22 3.88 -5.37
N ALA A 64 1.17 3.09 -5.60
CA ALA A 64 1.29 1.65 -5.63
C ALA A 64 2.28 1.21 -6.70
N MET A 65 2.19 1.81 -7.88
CA MET A 65 3.10 1.47 -8.96
C MET A 65 4.53 1.88 -8.64
N ALA A 66 4.71 3.03 -8.03
CA ALA A 66 6.05 3.53 -7.73
C ALA A 66 6.74 2.66 -6.68
N THR A 67 5.96 2.08 -5.77
CA THR A 67 6.53 1.32 -4.66
C THR A 67 6.38 -0.19 -4.85
N ALA A 68 5.74 -0.61 -5.95
CA ALA A 68 5.57 -2.02 -6.28
C ALA A 68 4.76 -2.78 -5.24
N VAL A 69 3.75 -2.13 -4.68
CA VAL A 69 2.81 -2.81 -3.80
C VAL A 69 1.45 -2.87 -4.50
N PRO A 70 0.61 -3.84 -4.15
CA PRO A 70 -0.73 -3.90 -4.76
C PRO A 70 -1.56 -2.69 -4.36
N VAL A 71 -2.27 -2.10 -5.32
CA VAL A 71 -3.09 -0.94 -5.02
C VAL A 71 -4.20 -1.31 -4.04
N GLU A 72 -4.69 -2.52 -4.12
CA GLU A 72 -5.72 -2.97 -3.19
C GLU A 72 -5.22 -2.92 -1.76
N TRP A 73 -3.97 -3.31 -1.54
CA TRP A 73 -3.42 -3.25 -0.19
C TRP A 73 -3.36 -1.81 0.31
N LEU A 74 -2.94 -0.89 -0.57
CA LEU A 74 -2.91 0.52 -0.16
C LEU A 74 -4.30 1.01 0.20
N GLU A 75 -5.30 0.66 -0.62
CA GLU A 75 -6.64 1.19 -0.42
C GLU A 75 -7.36 0.55 0.76
N THR A 76 -7.19 -0.73 0.95
CA THR A 76 -8.01 -1.45 1.92
C THR A 76 -7.22 -2.13 3.02
N GLY A 77 -5.93 -2.32 2.83
CA GLY A 77 -5.11 -3.06 3.79
C GLY A 77 -5.19 -4.55 3.61
N LYS A 78 -5.90 -5.02 2.60
CA LYS A 78 -6.05 -6.46 2.39
C LYS A 78 -5.06 -6.94 1.36
N THR A 79 -4.54 -8.14 1.60
CA THR A 79 -3.64 -8.78 0.67
C THR A 79 -4.47 -9.41 -0.44
N PRO A 80 -4.10 -9.19 -1.71
CA PRO A 80 -4.84 -9.82 -2.79
C PRO A 80 -4.79 -11.35 -2.67
N SER A 81 -5.89 -11.98 -3.06
CA SER A 81 -5.97 -13.43 -2.99
C SER A 81 -5.07 -14.05 -4.04
N PRO A 82 -4.26 -15.03 -3.66
CA PRO A 82 -3.43 -15.66 -4.67
C PRO A 82 -4.20 -16.49 -5.66
N ASP A 83 -5.45 -16.93 -5.32
CA ASP A 83 -6.12 -17.62 -6.29
C ASP A 83 -7.05 -16.80 -6.87
N GLY A 84 -6.91 -16.24 -7.29
CA GLY A 84 -7.62 -15.66 -7.88
C GLY A 84 -8.54 -15.10 -7.95
N GLU A 85 -8.93 -14.89 -7.43
CA GLU A 85 -9.69 -14.18 -7.59
C GLU A 85 -9.09 -13.41 -8.32
N GLY A 86 -8.51 -13.29 -8.60
CA GLY A 86 -7.93 -12.60 -9.29
C GLY A 86 -6.85 -13.13 -9.70
N VAL A 87 -6.32 -13.75 -9.56
CA VAL A 87 -5.21 -14.05 -10.01
C VAL A 87 -4.88 -15.09 -10.20
N SER A 88 -4.52 -15.56 -10.47
CA SER A 88 -4.04 -16.46 -10.69
C SER A 88 -2.97 -16.70 -10.88
N VAL A 89 -2.41 -16.95 -10.91
CA VAL A 89 -1.57 -17.22 -11.00
C VAL A 89 -0.72 -17.43 -11.03
N VAL A 90 -0.25 -17.74 -10.99
CA VAL A 90 0.47 -18.06 -11.02
C VAL A 90 1.31 -18.24 -10.89
N ARG A 91 1.50 -18.59 -10.79
CA ARG A 91 2.09 -18.89 -10.58
C ARG A 91 2.79 -19.03 -10.69
N HIS A 92 2.65 -19.32 -10.63
CA HIS A 92 3.15 -19.52 -10.48
C HIS A 92 3.66 -19.70 -10.62
N GLN A 93 3.75 -19.99 -10.67
CA GLN A 93 4.12 -20.24 -10.55
C GLN A 93 4.60 -20.56 -10.58
N GLY A 94 4.62 -20.83 -10.75
CA GLY A 94 4.99 -21.17 -10.54
C GLY A 94 5.43 -21.63 -10.50
N LEU A 95 5.46 -21.83 -10.44
CA LEU A 95 5.60 -22.24 -10.14
C LEU A 95 5.82 -22.91 -10.17
N GLU A 96 5.87 -23.23 -10.15
CA GLU A 96 5.80 -23.84 -9.87
C GLU A 96 6.00 -24.58 -9.88
N PRO A 97 6.04 -25.03 -10.02
CA PRO A 97 5.92 -25.74 -9.77
C PRO A 97 5.91 -26.42 -9.68
N ARG A 98 5.69 -26.28 -9.46
CA ARG A 98 5.21 -26.79 -9.19
C ARG A 98 5.09 -27.40 -9.50
N THR A 99 5.03 -27.71 -9.67
CA THR A 99 4.71 -28.10 -9.72
C THR A 99 4.52 -28.59 -9.92
N ARG A 100 4.19 -28.60 -9.89
CA ARG A 100 3.70 -28.89 -9.93
C ARG A 100 3.62 -29.28 -10.12
#